data_680ad0a7deda2bc21770e599892a515d
#
_entry.id   680ad0a7deda2bc21770e599892a515d
#
_cell.length_a   1.000
_cell.length_b   1.000
_cell.length_c   1.000
_cell.angle_alpha   90.00
_cell.angle_beta   90.00
_cell.angle_gamma   90.00
#
_symmetry.space_group_name_H-M   'P 1'
#
loop_
_entity.id
_entity.type
_entity.pdbx_description
1 polymer ?
#
loop_
_entity_poly.entity_id
_entity_poly.type
_entity_poly.pdbx_seq_one_letter_code
_entity_poly.pdbx_strand_id
1 'polypeptide(L)'
;GDFILYERQMRGVMHGDIVTVRPAGIDRRGRREGTVLDVVERAQSKVVGRFYMDRGVAILEAEDKRLSQSIVLEPESVANFKPQSGQVIMAEIETYPEAHRPAVAKLIEVLGDYADSGMEIEIAVRKHHLPHQFSEACVKAAKKIPDHVRKTDLRGRVDLRDLPLVTIDGETARDFDDAVFAEKVGRNYRLVVAIADVSHYVRPDDGIDVDAQERSTSVYFPRRVIPMLPEKLSNGICSLNPDVERLCMVCDMVITYAGNIKEYRFYPAVMRSHARLTYNQVWDWISDGRDHPFKPQIDTLYKLFKILQKKRFERGAVEFESVETQMIFDDNGKIDKIVPVVRNDAHKLIEECMLAANVCAAEFLLKNKHTALFRNHLGPTPEKLATLREQLGLLGLSLGGGDNPTPKDYAALAEQFKNRPDAELLQVMMLRSMQQAVYEPHCDGHFGLAYGAYAHFTSPIRRYPDLTVHRAIKAVLNGQTYQP
;
A
#
# COMPACT_ATOMS: atom_id res chain seq x y z
N GLY A 1 -17.82 -8.66 22.36
CA GLY A 1 -17.96 -7.23 22.65
C GLY A 1 -16.86 -6.79 23.60
N ASP A 2 -16.58 -5.49 23.66
CA ASP A 2 -15.44 -4.92 24.37
C ASP A 2 -15.62 -4.97 25.88
N PHE A 3 -14.49 -5.12 26.59
CA PHE A 3 -14.42 -5.02 28.03
C PHE A 3 -13.58 -3.81 28.45
N ILE A 4 -14.00 -3.14 29.50
CA ILE A 4 -13.20 -2.11 30.15
C ILE A 4 -12.32 -2.74 31.20
N LEU A 5 -11.03 -2.44 31.12
CA LEU A 5 -10.02 -2.80 32.10
C LEU A 5 -9.58 -1.54 32.83
N TYR A 6 -9.56 -1.58 34.15
CA TYR A 6 -9.10 -0.46 34.96
C TYR A 6 -7.58 -0.45 35.12
N GLU A 7 -7.01 0.72 35.40
CA GLU A 7 -5.58 0.98 35.52
C GLU A 7 -4.83 -0.06 36.37
N ARG A 8 -5.45 -0.50 37.46
CA ARG A 8 -4.88 -1.56 38.33
C ARG A 8 -4.58 -2.85 37.59
N GLN A 9 -5.41 -3.21 36.61
CA GLN A 9 -5.29 -4.46 35.85
C GLN A 9 -4.32 -4.29 34.68
N MET A 10 -4.11 -3.06 34.23
CA MET A 10 -3.16 -2.73 33.14
C MET A 10 -1.71 -2.72 33.59
N ARG A 11 -1.40 -2.81 34.89
CA ARG A 11 -0.02 -2.79 35.39
C ARG A 11 0.83 -3.96 34.92
N GLY A 12 0.26 -5.14 34.74
CA GLY A 12 0.93 -6.34 34.23
C GLY A 12 0.76 -6.59 32.73
N VAL A 13 0.11 -5.67 32.01
CA VAL A 13 -0.26 -5.83 30.60
C VAL A 13 0.30 -4.68 29.79
N MET A 14 0.81 -4.97 28.60
CA MET A 14 1.29 -3.95 27.64
C MET A 14 0.28 -3.78 26.52
N HIS A 15 0.34 -2.64 25.84
CA HIS A 15 -0.54 -2.38 24.70
C HIS A 15 -0.35 -3.42 23.59
N GLY A 16 -1.47 -4.00 23.14
CA GLY A 16 -1.50 -5.02 22.09
C GLY A 16 -1.44 -6.46 22.60
N ASP A 17 -1.13 -6.69 23.90
CA ASP A 17 -1.15 -8.04 24.48
C ASP A 17 -2.50 -8.73 24.32
N ILE A 18 -2.48 -10.01 23.99
CA ILE A 18 -3.69 -10.86 24.01
C ILE A 18 -3.86 -11.42 25.40
N VAL A 19 -5.01 -11.16 25.99
CA VAL A 19 -5.29 -11.50 27.39
C VAL A 19 -6.56 -12.32 27.54
N THR A 20 -6.59 -13.20 28.53
CA THR A 20 -7.82 -13.86 28.99
C THR A 20 -8.51 -12.96 29.99
N VAL A 21 -9.79 -12.63 29.71
CA VAL A 21 -10.60 -11.75 30.55
C VAL A 21 -11.83 -12.49 31.09
N ARG A 22 -12.05 -12.39 32.41
CA ARG A 22 -13.28 -12.81 33.04
C ARG A 22 -14.24 -11.64 33.18
N PRO A 23 -15.52 -11.74 32.72
CA PRO A 23 -16.51 -10.71 32.97
C PRO A 23 -16.65 -10.41 34.47
N ALA A 24 -16.64 -9.14 34.84
CA ALA A 24 -16.69 -8.71 36.24
C ALA A 24 -17.94 -7.92 36.60
N GLY A 25 -18.68 -7.43 35.58
CA GLY A 25 -19.90 -6.66 35.80
C GLY A 25 -20.18 -5.68 34.67
N ILE A 26 -20.98 -4.67 34.96
CA ILE A 26 -21.31 -3.57 34.08
C ILE A 26 -21.11 -2.27 34.87
N ASP A 27 -20.36 -1.33 34.31
CA ASP A 27 -20.11 -0.05 34.96
C ASP A 27 -21.36 0.86 34.95
N ARG A 28 -21.29 2.01 35.66
CA ARG A 28 -22.39 2.98 35.75
C ARG A 28 -22.82 3.59 34.40
N ARG A 29 -22.01 3.39 33.34
CA ARG A 29 -22.28 3.84 31.97
C ARG A 29 -22.76 2.73 31.05
N GLY A 30 -23.07 1.53 31.59
CA GLY A 30 -23.55 0.39 30.83
C GLY A 30 -22.45 -0.40 30.08
N ARG A 31 -21.18 -0.15 30.35
CA ARG A 31 -20.05 -0.81 29.68
C ARG A 31 -19.63 -2.07 30.45
N ARG A 32 -19.31 -3.15 29.74
CA ARG A 32 -18.86 -4.40 30.36
C ARG A 32 -17.50 -4.22 31.01
N GLU A 33 -17.39 -4.63 32.28
CA GLU A 33 -16.13 -4.67 33.00
C GLU A 33 -15.52 -6.06 32.92
N GLY A 34 -14.18 -6.10 32.82
CA GLY A 34 -13.41 -7.34 32.79
C GLY A 34 -12.31 -7.38 33.85
N THR A 35 -11.94 -8.58 34.26
CA THR A 35 -10.76 -8.84 35.06
C THR A 35 -9.77 -9.66 34.25
N VAL A 36 -8.54 -9.17 34.06
CA VAL A 36 -7.46 -9.92 33.40
C VAL A 36 -7.09 -11.10 34.28
N LEU A 37 -7.14 -12.29 33.70
CA LEU A 37 -6.70 -13.52 34.39
C LEU A 37 -5.26 -13.87 34.01
N ASP A 38 -4.94 -13.78 32.73
CA ASP A 38 -3.63 -14.16 32.21
C ASP A 38 -3.33 -13.42 30.90
N VAL A 39 -2.05 -13.32 30.55
CA VAL A 39 -1.56 -12.83 29.27
C VAL A 39 -1.20 -14.03 28.41
N VAL A 40 -1.97 -14.24 27.34
CA VAL A 40 -1.80 -15.38 26.43
C VAL A 40 -0.66 -15.15 25.48
N GLU A 41 -0.56 -13.91 24.97
CA GLU A 41 0.49 -13.53 23.99
C GLU A 41 0.95 -12.10 24.25
N ARG A 42 2.27 -11.90 24.22
CA ARG A 42 2.89 -10.59 24.36
C ARG A 42 3.10 -9.95 22.99
N ALA A 43 2.53 -8.76 22.81
CA ALA A 43 2.67 -8.02 21.55
C ALA A 43 4.02 -7.30 21.42
N GLN A 44 4.60 -6.87 22.53
CA GLN A 44 5.81 -6.04 22.55
C GLN A 44 7.01 -6.88 23.00
N SER A 45 7.93 -7.19 22.10
CA SER A 45 9.24 -7.77 22.44
C SER A 45 10.36 -6.73 22.45
N LYS A 46 10.19 -5.66 21.65
CA LYS A 46 11.15 -4.56 21.52
C LYS A 46 10.43 -3.23 21.62
N VAL A 47 11.07 -2.26 22.25
CA VAL A 47 10.50 -0.92 22.46
C VAL A 47 11.53 0.13 22.08
N VAL A 48 11.09 1.13 21.28
CA VAL A 48 11.84 2.35 20.99
C VAL A 48 11.38 3.47 21.91
N GLY A 49 12.31 4.25 22.43
CA GLY A 49 12.01 5.35 23.33
C GLY A 49 13.22 6.19 23.66
N ARG A 50 13.04 7.12 24.58
CA ARG A 50 14.10 8.01 25.04
C ARG A 50 14.76 7.46 26.30
N PHE A 51 16.06 7.56 26.32
CA PHE A 51 16.88 7.19 27.47
C PHE A 51 16.94 8.32 28.49
N TYR A 52 16.70 8.00 29.75
CA TYR A 52 16.90 8.92 30.88
C TYR A 52 17.56 8.20 32.09
N MET A 53 18.26 8.98 32.88
CA MET A 53 18.71 8.55 34.21
C MET A 53 17.84 9.23 35.25
N ASP A 54 17.08 8.46 36.02
CA ASP A 54 16.33 8.95 37.19
C ASP A 54 16.86 8.33 38.47
N ARG A 55 17.43 9.16 39.36
CA ARG A 55 17.97 8.77 40.67
C ARG A 55 18.92 7.55 40.63
N GLY A 56 19.72 7.47 39.57
CA GLY A 56 20.68 6.36 39.37
C GLY A 56 20.10 5.11 38.71
N VAL A 57 18.82 5.14 38.31
CA VAL A 57 18.18 4.08 37.55
C VAL A 57 18.07 4.51 36.08
N ALA A 58 18.49 3.64 35.16
CA ALA A 58 18.35 3.85 33.73
C ALA A 58 16.94 3.48 33.29
N ILE A 59 16.25 4.41 32.62
CA ILE A 59 14.87 4.28 32.24
C ILE A 59 14.74 4.53 30.71
N LEU A 60 13.90 3.75 30.08
CA LEU A 60 13.38 4.01 28.72
C LEU A 60 11.95 4.53 28.84
N GLU A 61 11.73 5.75 28.35
CA GLU A 61 10.41 6.33 28.13
C GLU A 61 9.95 6.01 26.70
N ALA A 62 8.92 5.17 26.56
CA ALA A 62 8.47 4.68 25.27
C ALA A 62 7.90 5.82 24.38
N GLU A 63 8.26 5.84 23.10
CA GLU A 63 7.67 6.76 22.12
C GLU A 63 6.20 6.42 21.81
N ASP A 64 5.80 5.18 22.02
CA ASP A 64 4.38 4.81 21.96
C ASP A 64 3.70 5.16 23.28
N LYS A 65 2.97 6.26 23.30
CA LYS A 65 2.22 6.76 24.47
C LYS A 65 1.16 5.80 25.01
N ARG A 66 0.82 4.75 24.25
CA ARG A 66 -0.07 3.67 24.72
C ARG A 66 0.64 2.72 25.68
N LEU A 67 1.98 2.74 25.69
CA LEU A 67 2.83 2.10 26.69
C LEU A 67 3.05 3.10 27.82
N SER A 68 2.18 3.05 28.82
CA SER A 68 2.21 4.02 29.93
C SER A 68 3.20 3.67 31.07
N GLN A 69 3.84 2.51 30.98
CA GLN A 69 4.74 2.00 32.01
C GLN A 69 6.18 2.46 31.73
N SER A 70 6.90 2.84 32.79
CA SER A 70 8.34 3.04 32.71
C SER A 70 9.04 1.67 32.56
N ILE A 71 9.98 1.60 31.64
CA ILE A 71 10.78 0.40 31.38
C ILE A 71 12.18 0.65 31.96
N VAL A 72 12.61 -0.20 32.88
CA VAL A 72 13.95 -0.14 33.49
C VAL A 72 14.93 -0.83 32.56
N LEU A 73 16.10 -0.25 32.37
CA LEU A 73 17.14 -0.84 31.53
C LEU A 73 18.15 -1.62 32.40
N GLU A 74 18.60 -2.74 31.85
CA GLU A 74 19.63 -3.55 32.42
C GLU A 74 20.97 -2.76 32.52
N PRO A 75 21.62 -2.68 33.71
CA PRO A 75 22.82 -1.86 33.90
C PRO A 75 24.00 -2.26 33.00
N GLU A 76 24.19 -3.56 32.74
CA GLU A 76 25.28 -4.07 31.90
C GLU A 76 25.14 -3.59 30.45
N SER A 77 23.94 -3.67 29.88
CA SER A 77 23.67 -3.19 28.52
C SER A 77 23.87 -1.67 28.41
N VAL A 78 23.45 -0.91 29.43
CA VAL A 78 23.65 0.54 29.46
C VAL A 78 25.15 0.88 29.55
N ALA A 79 25.92 0.14 30.34
CA ALA A 79 27.37 0.34 30.45
C ALA A 79 28.12 0.05 29.15
N ASN A 80 27.63 -0.92 28.35
CA ASN A 80 28.20 -1.28 27.06
C ASN A 80 27.96 -0.22 25.99
N PHE A 81 26.74 0.30 25.91
CA PHE A 81 26.32 1.28 24.85
C PHE A 81 26.58 2.74 25.27
N LYS A 82 26.61 3.06 26.55
CA LYS A 82 26.82 4.41 27.11
C LYS A 82 25.95 5.50 26.50
N PRO A 83 24.62 5.32 26.45
CA PRO A 83 23.73 6.30 25.90
C PRO A 83 23.74 7.60 26.71
N GLN A 84 23.50 8.73 26.04
CA GLN A 84 23.34 10.02 26.71
C GLN A 84 21.85 10.28 27.00
N SER A 85 21.57 11.01 28.08
CA SER A 85 20.18 11.35 28.45
C SER A 85 19.48 12.14 27.35
N GLY A 86 18.28 11.70 26.96
CA GLY A 86 17.50 12.26 25.87
C GLY A 86 17.69 11.57 24.51
N GLN A 87 18.72 10.75 24.36
CA GLN A 87 18.92 9.98 23.12
C GLN A 87 17.83 8.94 22.92
N VAL A 88 17.51 8.72 21.63
CA VAL A 88 16.60 7.66 21.21
C VAL A 88 17.35 6.33 21.19
N ILE A 89 16.74 5.34 21.82
CA ILE A 89 17.30 4.00 21.97
C ILE A 89 16.25 2.94 21.61
N MET A 90 16.74 1.74 21.31
CA MET A 90 15.93 0.53 21.17
C MET A 90 16.32 -0.46 22.26
N ALA A 91 15.34 -1.03 22.93
CA ALA A 91 15.57 -2.06 23.95
C ALA A 91 14.67 -3.27 23.72
N GLU A 92 15.17 -4.44 24.07
CA GLU A 92 14.44 -5.71 24.03
C GLU A 92 13.97 -6.08 25.44
N ILE A 93 12.68 -6.41 25.56
CA ILE A 93 12.08 -6.73 26.87
C ILE A 93 12.53 -8.12 27.29
N GLU A 94 13.24 -8.20 28.42
CA GLU A 94 13.66 -9.47 29.05
C GLU A 94 12.66 -9.93 30.10
N THR A 95 12.15 -8.97 30.89
CA THR A 95 11.15 -9.26 31.91
C THR A 95 9.94 -8.36 31.72
N TYR A 96 8.78 -8.97 31.53
CA TYR A 96 7.53 -8.24 31.36
C TYR A 96 7.04 -7.65 32.68
N PRO A 97 6.22 -6.57 32.63
CA PRO A 97 5.73 -5.95 33.86
C PRO A 97 4.80 -6.87 34.62
N GLU A 98 4.83 -6.76 35.92
CA GLU A 98 3.90 -7.38 36.88
C GLU A 98 3.21 -6.29 37.72
N ALA A 99 2.24 -6.67 38.53
CA ALA A 99 1.43 -5.74 39.33
C ALA A 99 2.29 -4.75 40.18
N HIS A 100 3.51 -5.20 40.61
CA HIS A 100 4.39 -4.46 41.49
C HIS A 100 5.83 -4.35 40.99
N ARG A 101 6.10 -4.79 39.75
CA ARG A 101 7.42 -4.74 39.13
C ARG A 101 7.34 -4.10 37.77
N PRO A 102 8.18 -3.10 37.45
CA PRO A 102 8.25 -2.54 36.08
C PRO A 102 8.85 -3.59 35.15
N ALA A 103 8.64 -3.38 33.85
CA ALA A 103 9.33 -4.14 32.81
C ALA A 103 10.85 -3.87 32.89
N VAL A 104 11.66 -4.90 32.62
CA VAL A 104 13.10 -4.77 32.46
C VAL A 104 13.49 -5.10 31.04
N ALA A 105 14.28 -4.26 30.43
CA ALA A 105 14.72 -4.42 29.06
C ALA A 105 16.22 -4.24 28.90
N LYS A 106 16.78 -4.95 27.93
CA LYS A 106 18.15 -4.86 27.48
C LYS A 106 18.31 -3.84 26.39
N LEU A 107 19.19 -2.87 26.55
CA LEU A 107 19.53 -1.92 25.47
C LEU A 107 20.23 -2.66 24.33
N ILE A 108 19.69 -2.55 23.11
CA ILE A 108 20.21 -3.24 21.92
C ILE A 108 20.73 -2.29 20.85
N GLU A 109 20.28 -1.03 20.82
CA GLU A 109 20.70 -0.04 19.83
C GLU A 109 20.57 1.38 20.38
N VAL A 110 21.54 2.26 20.06
CA VAL A 110 21.42 3.71 20.24
C VAL A 110 21.26 4.33 18.88
N LEU A 111 20.13 5.00 18.65
CA LEU A 111 19.76 5.58 17.35
C LEU A 111 20.38 6.97 17.13
N GLY A 112 20.55 7.75 18.16
CA GLY A 112 21.10 9.10 18.12
C GLY A 112 20.27 10.11 18.90
N ASP A 113 20.48 11.40 18.60
CA ASP A 113 19.76 12.47 19.28
C ASP A 113 18.36 12.65 18.69
N TYR A 114 17.40 12.93 19.55
CA TYR A 114 16.01 13.13 19.11
C TYR A 114 15.84 14.25 18.07
N ALA A 115 16.73 15.25 18.11
CA ALA A 115 16.72 16.38 17.17
C ALA A 115 17.43 16.10 15.83
N ASP A 116 18.00 14.90 15.64
CA ASP A 116 18.67 14.54 14.41
C ASP A 116 17.66 14.47 13.24
N SER A 117 18.10 14.95 12.09
CA SER A 117 17.24 14.92 10.88
C SER A 117 16.91 13.48 10.48
N GLY A 118 15.62 13.16 10.40
CA GLY A 118 15.13 11.83 10.04
C GLY A 118 14.95 10.88 11.23
N MET A 119 15.20 11.32 12.46
CA MET A 119 14.99 10.51 13.66
C MET A 119 13.54 10.05 13.80
N GLU A 120 12.56 10.84 13.37
CA GLU A 120 11.14 10.47 13.37
C GLU A 120 10.89 9.23 12.50
N ILE A 121 11.63 9.09 11.38
CA ILE A 121 11.54 7.92 10.50
C ILE A 121 12.16 6.70 11.20
N GLU A 122 13.31 6.85 11.82
CA GLU A 122 13.97 5.78 12.58
C GLU A 122 13.08 5.27 13.72
N ILE A 123 12.45 6.20 14.46
CA ILE A 123 11.47 5.88 15.50
C ILE A 123 10.28 5.12 14.90
N ALA A 124 9.69 5.64 13.82
CA ALA A 124 8.52 5.03 13.18
C ALA A 124 8.82 3.60 12.69
N VAL A 125 9.97 3.39 12.06
CA VAL A 125 10.42 2.08 11.57
C VAL A 125 10.45 1.05 12.71
N ARG A 126 11.03 1.42 13.85
CA ARG A 126 11.16 0.50 15.00
C ARG A 126 9.86 0.37 15.78
N LYS A 127 9.12 1.45 15.98
CA LYS A 127 7.82 1.46 16.66
C LYS A 127 6.80 0.54 15.96
N HIS A 128 6.84 0.49 14.62
CA HIS A 128 5.97 -0.36 13.83
C HIS A 128 6.61 -1.67 13.40
N HIS A 129 7.77 -2.03 13.95
CA HIS A 129 8.50 -3.27 13.66
C HIS A 129 8.69 -3.52 12.16
N LEU A 130 8.94 -2.44 11.37
CA LEU A 130 9.10 -2.57 9.93
C LEU A 130 10.43 -3.28 9.61
N PRO A 131 10.41 -4.34 8.78
CA PRO A 131 11.63 -5.02 8.33
C PRO A 131 12.43 -4.06 7.43
N HIS A 132 13.52 -3.47 7.92
CA HIS A 132 14.29 -2.44 7.21
C HIS A 132 15.67 -2.91 6.74
N GLN A 133 16.09 -4.09 7.16
CA GLN A 133 17.32 -4.74 6.72
C GLN A 133 16.98 -6.02 5.96
N PHE A 134 17.67 -6.28 4.85
CA PHE A 134 17.52 -7.54 4.12
C PHE A 134 18.35 -8.64 4.78
N SER A 135 17.81 -9.86 4.77
CA SER A 135 18.52 -11.04 5.26
C SER A 135 19.78 -11.33 4.42
N GLU A 136 20.74 -12.02 5.01
CA GLU A 136 21.93 -12.47 4.26
C GLU A 136 21.57 -13.36 3.07
N ALA A 137 20.52 -14.19 3.20
CA ALA A 137 20.03 -15.05 2.13
C ALA A 137 19.51 -14.22 0.97
N CYS A 138 18.71 -13.18 1.25
CA CYS A 138 18.22 -12.24 0.27
C CYS A 138 19.36 -11.50 -0.44
N VAL A 139 20.31 -10.96 0.30
CA VAL A 139 21.47 -10.25 -0.26
C VAL A 139 22.32 -11.19 -1.17
N LYS A 140 22.55 -12.44 -0.76
CA LYS A 140 23.27 -13.44 -1.54
C LYS A 140 22.52 -13.81 -2.82
N ALA A 141 21.19 -13.96 -2.75
CA ALA A 141 20.34 -14.25 -3.90
C ALA A 141 20.33 -13.09 -4.91
N ALA A 142 20.15 -11.84 -4.42
CA ALA A 142 20.15 -10.65 -5.24
C ALA A 142 21.46 -10.42 -6.00
N LYS A 143 22.62 -10.75 -5.40
CA LYS A 143 23.92 -10.66 -6.07
C LYS A 143 24.03 -11.56 -7.31
N LYS A 144 23.30 -12.69 -7.35
CA LYS A 144 23.32 -13.64 -8.49
C LYS A 144 22.45 -13.20 -9.67
N ILE A 145 21.54 -12.25 -9.46
CA ILE A 145 20.66 -11.73 -10.51
C ILE A 145 21.49 -10.85 -11.44
N PRO A 146 21.36 -11.03 -12.78
CA PRO A 146 22.09 -10.21 -13.75
C PRO A 146 21.58 -8.77 -13.76
N ASP A 147 22.44 -7.84 -14.22
CA ASP A 147 22.07 -6.43 -14.34
C ASP A 147 21.38 -6.10 -15.69
N HIS A 148 21.30 -7.09 -16.59
CA HIS A 148 20.67 -6.97 -17.91
C HIS A 148 19.91 -8.24 -18.27
N VAL A 149 18.96 -8.11 -19.21
CA VAL A 149 18.20 -9.25 -19.75
C VAL A 149 19.12 -10.13 -20.58
N ARG A 150 19.17 -11.42 -20.28
CA ARG A 150 20.00 -12.39 -20.99
C ARG A 150 19.23 -12.94 -22.19
N LYS A 151 19.93 -13.42 -23.21
CA LYS A 151 19.30 -14.09 -24.38
C LYS A 151 18.42 -15.27 -23.99
N THR A 152 18.80 -16.01 -22.94
CA THR A 152 18.00 -17.12 -22.40
C THR A 152 16.67 -16.68 -21.82
N ASP A 153 16.59 -15.45 -21.30
CA ASP A 153 15.40 -14.90 -20.65
C ASP A 153 14.33 -14.49 -21.69
N LEU A 154 14.71 -14.35 -22.97
CA LEU A 154 13.83 -14.00 -24.08
C LEU A 154 13.01 -15.18 -24.61
N ARG A 155 13.34 -16.39 -24.21
CA ARG A 155 12.70 -17.61 -24.75
C ARG A 155 11.21 -17.66 -24.38
N GLY A 156 10.36 -17.80 -25.41
CA GLY A 156 8.91 -17.90 -25.22
C GLY A 156 8.22 -16.57 -24.91
N ARG A 157 8.92 -15.44 -25.11
CA ARG A 157 8.36 -14.10 -24.90
C ARG A 157 8.00 -13.42 -26.22
N VAL A 158 6.94 -12.63 -26.17
CA VAL A 158 6.57 -11.75 -27.29
C VAL A 158 7.54 -10.56 -27.33
N ASP A 159 8.00 -10.22 -28.52
CA ASP A 159 8.88 -9.05 -28.72
C ASP A 159 8.04 -7.78 -28.89
N LEU A 160 8.14 -6.86 -27.93
CA LEU A 160 7.49 -5.57 -27.93
C LEU A 160 8.48 -4.40 -27.90
N ARG A 161 9.75 -4.65 -28.24
CA ARG A 161 10.80 -3.62 -28.17
C ARG A 161 10.57 -2.45 -29.15
N ASP A 162 9.86 -2.69 -30.24
CA ASP A 162 9.52 -1.65 -31.24
C ASP A 162 8.16 -0.99 -30.95
N LEU A 163 7.36 -1.52 -30.01
CA LEU A 163 6.12 -0.88 -29.59
C LEU A 163 6.46 0.33 -28.71
N PRO A 164 5.99 1.56 -29.03
CA PRO A 164 6.40 2.76 -28.29
C PRO A 164 5.68 2.86 -26.93
N LEU A 165 5.95 1.90 -26.07
CA LEU A 165 5.57 1.88 -24.67
C LEU A 165 6.33 2.99 -23.92
N VAL A 166 5.64 3.69 -23.04
CA VAL A 166 6.20 4.75 -22.19
C VAL A 166 5.82 4.53 -20.73
N THR A 167 6.70 4.90 -19.81
CA THR A 167 6.37 4.99 -18.39
C THR A 167 5.95 6.42 -18.07
N ILE A 168 4.93 6.60 -17.22
CA ILE A 168 4.43 7.91 -16.77
C ILE A 168 4.27 7.84 -15.24
N ASP A 169 5.12 8.55 -14.50
CA ASP A 169 5.18 8.47 -13.04
C ASP A 169 5.60 9.81 -12.42
N GLY A 170 5.76 9.86 -11.10
CA GLY A 170 6.28 11.03 -10.40
C GLY A 170 7.75 11.34 -10.74
N GLU A 171 8.15 12.59 -10.54
CA GLU A 171 9.51 13.07 -10.88
C GLU A 171 10.62 12.30 -10.15
N THR A 172 10.35 11.86 -8.92
CA THR A 172 11.33 11.19 -8.06
C THR A 172 11.28 9.66 -8.13
N ALA A 173 10.31 9.09 -8.86
CA ALA A 173 10.16 7.63 -9.01
C ALA A 173 11.39 7.01 -9.70
N ARG A 174 11.78 5.81 -9.22
CA ARG A 174 12.88 5.00 -9.77
C ARG A 174 12.46 3.55 -10.04
N ASP A 175 11.38 3.11 -9.45
CA ASP A 175 10.81 1.76 -9.50
C ASP A 175 9.59 1.75 -10.41
N PHE A 176 9.84 1.80 -11.73
CA PHE A 176 8.76 1.84 -12.73
C PHE A 176 8.15 0.45 -12.90
N ASP A 177 6.98 0.26 -12.31
CA ASP A 177 6.23 -0.99 -12.39
C ASP A 177 5.52 -1.16 -13.73
N ASP A 178 5.06 -0.06 -14.37
CA ASP A 178 4.18 -0.10 -15.53
C ASP A 178 4.63 0.79 -16.69
N ALA A 179 4.33 0.33 -17.89
CA ALA A 179 4.42 1.08 -19.12
C ALA A 179 3.14 0.87 -19.94
N VAL A 180 2.72 1.91 -20.64
CA VAL A 180 1.44 1.92 -21.35
C VAL A 180 1.61 2.32 -22.83
N PHE A 181 0.72 1.76 -23.66
CA PHE A 181 0.55 2.14 -25.06
C PHE A 181 -0.90 1.99 -25.43
N ALA A 182 -1.43 2.91 -26.25
CA ALA A 182 -2.75 2.78 -26.82
C ALA A 182 -2.77 3.16 -28.31
N GLU A 183 -3.57 2.44 -29.06
CA GLU A 183 -3.85 2.71 -30.46
C GLU A 183 -5.34 2.54 -30.78
N LYS A 184 -5.78 3.19 -31.84
CA LYS A 184 -7.14 3.05 -32.33
C LYS A 184 -7.23 1.85 -33.28
N VAL A 185 -8.16 0.92 -33.01
CA VAL A 185 -8.42 -0.24 -33.87
C VAL A 185 -9.89 -0.20 -34.35
N GLY A 186 -10.10 0.28 -35.56
CA GLY A 186 -11.44 0.55 -36.08
C GLY A 186 -12.19 1.58 -35.22
N ARG A 187 -13.31 1.18 -34.63
CA ARG A 187 -14.08 2.01 -33.68
C ARG A 187 -13.62 1.89 -32.22
N ASN A 188 -12.79 0.89 -31.93
CA ASN A 188 -12.36 0.56 -30.59
C ASN A 188 -10.93 1.07 -30.32
N TYR A 189 -10.47 0.83 -29.13
CA TYR A 189 -9.09 1.12 -28.71
C TYR A 189 -8.41 -0.17 -28.25
N ARG A 190 -7.18 -0.35 -28.65
CA ARG A 190 -6.27 -1.33 -28.04
C ARG A 190 -5.46 -0.62 -26.97
N LEU A 191 -5.47 -1.16 -25.76
CA LEU A 191 -4.64 -0.71 -24.63
C LEU A 191 -3.70 -1.84 -24.26
N VAL A 192 -2.41 -1.55 -24.27
CA VAL A 192 -1.36 -2.45 -23.81
C VAL A 192 -0.81 -1.93 -22.49
N VAL A 193 -0.96 -2.72 -21.43
CA VAL A 193 -0.39 -2.45 -20.11
C VAL A 193 0.69 -3.48 -19.87
N ALA A 194 1.96 -3.03 -19.86
CA ALA A 194 3.12 -3.87 -19.61
C ALA A 194 3.60 -3.64 -18.17
N ILE A 195 3.63 -4.70 -17.38
CA ILE A 195 4.03 -4.67 -15.98
C ILE A 195 5.34 -5.41 -15.79
N ALA A 196 6.25 -4.85 -14.99
CA ALA A 196 7.54 -5.44 -14.67
C ALA A 196 7.41 -6.91 -14.25
N ASP A 197 8.12 -7.81 -14.92
CA ASP A 197 8.06 -9.25 -14.65
C ASP A 197 8.95 -9.65 -13.49
N VAL A 198 8.62 -9.18 -12.29
CA VAL A 198 9.34 -9.50 -11.05
C VAL A 198 9.38 -11.00 -10.80
N SER A 199 8.30 -11.72 -11.14
CA SER A 199 8.17 -13.18 -10.93
C SER A 199 9.15 -14.03 -11.76
N HIS A 200 9.84 -13.44 -12.74
CA HIS A 200 10.94 -14.09 -13.45
C HIS A 200 12.20 -14.18 -12.59
N TYR A 201 12.48 -13.14 -11.82
CA TYR A 201 13.69 -13.00 -11.00
C TYR A 201 13.50 -13.45 -9.56
N VAL A 202 12.32 -13.27 -8.99
CA VAL A 202 11.96 -13.65 -7.63
C VAL A 202 11.11 -14.92 -7.68
N ARG A 203 11.73 -16.04 -7.40
CA ARG A 203 11.07 -17.36 -7.45
C ARG A 203 10.48 -17.71 -6.09
N PRO A 204 9.37 -18.47 -6.05
CA PRO A 204 8.82 -18.93 -4.79
C PRO A 204 9.90 -19.57 -3.90
N ASP A 205 9.88 -19.22 -2.61
CA ASP A 205 10.74 -19.75 -1.54
C ASP A 205 12.25 -19.45 -1.69
N ASP A 206 12.67 -18.60 -2.65
CA ASP A 206 14.05 -18.13 -2.66
C ASP A 206 14.28 -17.04 -1.57
N GLY A 207 15.55 -16.72 -1.31
CA GLY A 207 15.89 -15.79 -0.24
C GLY A 207 15.33 -14.37 -0.45
N ILE A 208 15.03 -13.96 -1.70
CA ILE A 208 14.38 -12.67 -1.98
C ILE A 208 12.89 -12.79 -1.72
N ASP A 209 12.28 -13.90 -2.10
CA ASP A 209 10.86 -14.14 -1.91
C ASP A 209 10.46 -14.17 -0.43
N VAL A 210 11.26 -14.84 0.39
CA VAL A 210 11.04 -14.91 1.85
C VAL A 210 11.03 -13.49 2.47
N ASP A 211 12.04 -12.68 2.15
CA ASP A 211 12.08 -11.30 2.63
C ASP A 211 10.94 -10.44 2.06
N ALA A 212 10.60 -10.63 0.79
CA ALA A 212 9.51 -9.89 0.15
C ALA A 212 8.14 -10.24 0.76
N GLN A 213 7.92 -11.50 1.12
CA GLN A 213 6.71 -11.96 1.81
C GLN A 213 6.60 -11.35 3.20
N GLU A 214 7.68 -11.36 4.00
CA GLU A 214 7.72 -10.75 5.32
C GLU A 214 7.43 -9.25 5.26
N ARG A 215 8.03 -8.55 4.29
CA ARG A 215 7.80 -7.11 4.08
C ARG A 215 6.41 -6.79 3.55
N SER A 216 5.84 -7.66 2.71
CA SER A 216 4.54 -7.57 2.05
C SER A 216 4.39 -6.38 1.11
N THR A 217 4.94 -5.21 1.43
CA THR A 217 4.88 -3.98 0.64
C THR A 217 6.09 -3.09 0.88
N SER A 218 6.41 -2.24 -0.09
CA SER A 218 7.33 -1.12 0.13
C SER A 218 6.67 -0.06 1.01
N VAL A 219 7.45 0.56 1.89
CA VAL A 219 6.99 1.64 2.77
C VAL A 219 7.68 2.95 2.39
N TYR A 220 6.88 3.96 2.09
CA TYR A 220 7.37 5.25 1.62
C TYR A 220 7.30 6.29 2.72
N PHE A 221 8.47 6.78 3.14
CA PHE A 221 8.61 7.93 4.01
C PHE A 221 9.08 9.15 3.22
N PRO A 222 8.87 10.36 3.71
CA PRO A 222 9.53 11.51 3.13
C PRO A 222 11.04 11.28 3.07
N ARG A 223 11.66 11.38 1.88
CA ARG A 223 13.09 11.20 1.61
C ARG A 223 13.67 9.78 1.82
N ARG A 224 12.90 8.80 2.24
CA ARG A 224 13.36 7.42 2.43
C ARG A 224 12.31 6.41 2.01
N VAL A 225 12.74 5.38 1.31
CA VAL A 225 11.90 4.22 0.99
C VAL A 225 12.49 3.00 1.68
N ILE A 226 11.64 2.19 2.29
CA ILE A 226 11.97 0.82 2.71
C ILE A 226 11.38 -0.09 1.65
N PRO A 227 12.17 -0.54 0.65
CA PRO A 227 11.66 -1.27 -0.49
C PRO A 227 11.33 -2.72 -0.11
N MET A 228 10.30 -3.29 -0.75
CA MET A 228 9.96 -4.70 -0.64
C MET A 228 11.07 -5.59 -1.23
N LEU A 229 11.68 -5.15 -2.30
CA LEU A 229 12.76 -5.86 -3.00
C LEU A 229 14.08 -5.09 -2.90
N PRO A 230 15.24 -5.77 -2.91
CA PRO A 230 16.53 -5.09 -3.01
C PRO A 230 16.59 -4.12 -4.19
N GLU A 231 17.26 -2.97 -4.02
CA GLU A 231 17.31 -1.90 -5.04
C GLU A 231 17.86 -2.37 -6.39
N LYS A 232 18.74 -3.37 -6.39
CA LYS A 232 19.21 -4.02 -7.62
C LYS A 232 18.06 -4.54 -8.49
N LEU A 233 16.96 -4.97 -7.86
CA LEU A 233 15.74 -5.41 -8.55
C LEU A 233 14.79 -4.23 -8.72
N SER A 234 14.40 -3.57 -7.63
CA SER A 234 13.34 -2.57 -7.65
C SER A 234 13.66 -1.35 -8.52
N ASN A 235 14.88 -0.83 -8.46
CA ASN A 235 15.34 0.31 -9.27
C ASN A 235 16.13 -0.12 -10.51
N GLY A 236 16.57 -1.39 -10.54
CA GLY A 236 17.44 -1.96 -11.56
C GLY A 236 16.71 -2.82 -12.59
N ILE A 237 16.95 -4.15 -12.54
CA ILE A 237 16.54 -5.07 -13.60
C ILE A 237 15.02 -5.22 -13.76
N CYS A 238 14.22 -5.02 -12.68
CA CYS A 238 12.76 -5.06 -12.75
C CYS A 238 12.17 -3.73 -13.20
N SER A 239 12.76 -2.59 -12.83
CA SER A 239 12.24 -1.28 -13.21
C SER A 239 12.25 -1.08 -14.73
N LEU A 240 11.11 -0.66 -15.29
CA LEU A 240 10.95 -0.43 -16.73
C LEU A 240 11.66 0.86 -17.20
N ASN A 241 12.96 0.93 -16.89
CA ASN A 241 13.81 2.07 -17.23
C ASN A 241 13.84 2.32 -18.75
N PRO A 242 13.97 3.59 -19.21
CA PRO A 242 13.99 3.90 -20.62
C PRO A 242 15.24 3.36 -21.33
N ASP A 243 15.09 3.09 -22.63
CA ASP A 243 16.14 2.72 -23.57
C ASP A 243 16.89 1.40 -23.27
N VAL A 244 16.40 0.59 -22.34
CA VAL A 244 16.96 -0.72 -22.00
C VAL A 244 15.91 -1.83 -22.13
N GLU A 245 16.37 -3.05 -22.43
CA GLU A 245 15.51 -4.22 -22.48
C GLU A 245 15.02 -4.57 -21.07
N ARG A 246 13.72 -4.84 -20.94
CA ARG A 246 13.09 -5.28 -19.69
C ARG A 246 12.08 -6.39 -19.97
N LEU A 247 11.98 -7.33 -19.05
CA LEU A 247 10.95 -8.36 -19.08
C LEU A 247 9.66 -7.84 -18.46
N CYS A 248 8.55 -8.13 -19.10
CA CYS A 248 7.24 -7.73 -18.59
C CYS A 248 6.18 -8.81 -18.76
N MET A 249 5.14 -8.71 -17.94
CA MET A 249 3.85 -9.38 -18.11
C MET A 249 2.87 -8.37 -18.69
N VAL A 250 2.26 -8.72 -19.80
CA VAL A 250 1.39 -7.81 -20.55
C VAL A 250 -0.06 -8.19 -20.33
N CYS A 251 -0.90 -7.19 -20.07
CA CYS A 251 -2.34 -7.22 -20.26
C CYS A 251 -2.67 -6.41 -21.53
N ASP A 252 -3.06 -7.08 -22.59
CA ASP A 252 -3.38 -6.50 -23.91
C ASP A 252 -4.89 -6.56 -24.10
N MET A 253 -5.54 -5.41 -24.15
CA MET A 253 -6.99 -5.27 -24.09
C MET A 253 -7.54 -4.56 -25.33
N VAL A 254 -8.73 -4.98 -25.77
CA VAL A 254 -9.54 -4.20 -26.71
C VAL A 254 -10.72 -3.60 -25.95
N ILE A 255 -10.79 -2.28 -25.93
CA ILE A 255 -11.82 -1.51 -25.23
C ILE A 255 -12.71 -0.84 -26.25
N THR A 256 -14.03 -1.03 -26.11
CA THR A 256 -15.01 -0.43 -27.02
C THR A 256 -15.10 1.09 -26.83
N TYR A 257 -15.65 1.79 -27.82
CA TYR A 257 -15.96 3.22 -27.71
C TYR A 257 -16.94 3.56 -26.55
N ALA A 258 -17.64 2.56 -26.01
CA ALA A 258 -18.49 2.69 -24.83
C ALA A 258 -17.78 2.39 -23.51
N GLY A 259 -16.45 2.14 -23.54
CA GLY A 259 -15.65 1.90 -22.36
C GLY A 259 -15.74 0.47 -21.77
N ASN A 260 -16.31 -0.49 -22.53
CA ASN A 260 -16.34 -1.88 -22.08
C ASN A 260 -15.13 -2.63 -22.63
N ILE A 261 -14.51 -3.46 -21.78
CA ILE A 261 -13.46 -4.39 -22.20
C ILE A 261 -14.14 -5.50 -23.03
N LYS A 262 -13.81 -5.56 -24.31
CA LYS A 262 -14.38 -6.54 -25.26
C LYS A 262 -13.65 -7.86 -25.18
N GLU A 263 -12.32 -7.80 -25.14
CA GLU A 263 -11.42 -8.94 -25.06
C GLU A 263 -10.10 -8.52 -24.43
N TYR A 264 -9.41 -9.46 -23.83
CA TYR A 264 -8.08 -9.26 -23.26
C TYR A 264 -7.28 -10.55 -23.29
N ARG A 265 -5.97 -10.43 -23.24
CA ARG A 265 -5.03 -11.56 -23.14
C ARG A 265 -3.83 -11.18 -22.28
N PHE A 266 -3.30 -12.18 -21.59
CA PHE A 266 -2.05 -12.07 -20.83
C PHE A 266 -0.95 -12.85 -21.56
N TYR A 267 0.26 -12.30 -21.56
CA TYR A 267 1.43 -12.97 -22.08
C TYR A 267 2.72 -12.36 -21.54
N PRO A 268 3.80 -13.17 -21.37
CA PRO A 268 5.12 -12.64 -21.07
C PRO A 268 5.74 -12.01 -22.32
N ALA A 269 6.42 -10.88 -22.14
CA ALA A 269 7.06 -10.17 -23.23
C ALA A 269 8.43 -9.61 -22.83
N VAL A 270 9.19 -9.18 -23.84
CA VAL A 270 10.33 -8.29 -23.69
C VAL A 270 9.96 -6.94 -24.32
N MET A 271 10.28 -5.87 -23.61
CA MET A 271 10.00 -4.52 -24.05
C MET A 271 11.22 -3.61 -23.90
N ARG A 272 11.14 -2.43 -24.49
CA ARG A 272 11.99 -1.28 -24.23
C ARG A 272 11.09 -0.07 -24.03
N SER A 273 11.20 0.60 -22.88
CA SER A 273 10.50 1.86 -22.69
C SER A 273 11.12 2.94 -23.57
N HIS A 274 10.31 3.60 -24.41
CA HIS A 274 10.78 4.62 -25.33
C HIS A 274 10.94 5.98 -24.66
N ALA A 275 10.32 6.19 -23.52
CA ALA A 275 10.48 7.37 -22.69
C ALA A 275 10.07 7.15 -21.26
N ARG A 276 10.78 7.80 -20.34
CA ARG A 276 10.32 8.04 -18.97
C ARG A 276 9.70 9.42 -18.92
N LEU A 277 8.38 9.47 -18.80
CA LEU A 277 7.59 10.69 -18.71
C LEU A 277 7.15 10.94 -17.28
N THR A 278 6.85 12.20 -16.95
CA THR A 278 6.26 12.56 -15.66
C THR A 278 4.81 12.98 -15.81
N TYR A 279 4.02 12.84 -14.73
CA TYR A 279 2.62 13.28 -14.74
C TYR A 279 2.46 14.74 -15.13
N ASN A 280 3.32 15.62 -14.59
CA ASN A 280 3.27 17.05 -14.90
C ASN A 280 3.63 17.33 -16.36
N GLN A 281 4.69 16.69 -16.86
CA GLN A 281 5.10 16.83 -18.27
C GLN A 281 3.99 16.40 -19.22
N VAL A 282 3.35 15.23 -18.97
CA VAL A 282 2.25 14.75 -19.81
C VAL A 282 1.04 15.68 -19.71
N TRP A 283 0.74 16.18 -18.53
CA TRP A 283 -0.36 17.13 -18.34
C TRP A 283 -0.12 18.46 -19.08
N ASP A 284 1.09 19.00 -19.02
CA ASP A 284 1.45 20.20 -19.75
C ASP A 284 1.26 19.99 -21.26
N TRP A 285 1.68 18.85 -21.80
CA TRP A 285 1.49 18.54 -23.22
C TRP A 285 0.03 18.44 -23.62
N ILE A 286 -0.81 17.82 -22.79
CA ILE A 286 -2.24 17.70 -23.03
C ILE A 286 -2.95 19.07 -22.96
N SER A 287 -2.64 19.86 -21.94
CA SER A 287 -3.30 21.14 -21.68
C SER A 287 -2.91 22.24 -22.67
N ASP A 288 -1.62 22.30 -23.04
CA ASP A 288 -1.09 23.31 -23.96
C ASP A 288 -1.19 22.90 -25.44
N GLY A 289 -1.49 21.61 -25.71
CA GLY A 289 -1.55 21.07 -27.07
C GLY A 289 -0.21 21.08 -27.82
N ARG A 290 0.92 21.16 -27.10
CA ARG A 290 2.27 21.22 -27.68
C ARG A 290 2.57 19.99 -28.53
N ASP A 291 3.35 20.20 -29.57
CA ASP A 291 3.90 19.10 -30.36
C ASP A 291 5.08 18.45 -29.64
N HIS A 292 5.11 17.13 -29.64
CA HIS A 292 6.17 16.33 -29.02
C HIS A 292 6.23 14.92 -29.64
N PRO A 293 7.36 14.19 -29.54
CA PRO A 293 7.54 12.90 -30.22
C PRO A 293 6.48 11.83 -29.91
N PHE A 294 5.88 11.88 -28.72
CA PHE A 294 4.87 10.91 -28.26
C PHE A 294 3.43 11.42 -28.34
N LYS A 295 3.20 12.53 -29.07
CA LYS A 295 1.86 13.14 -29.15
C LYS A 295 0.78 12.17 -29.62
N PRO A 296 0.96 11.36 -30.68
CA PRO A 296 -0.09 10.45 -31.14
C PRO A 296 -0.52 9.43 -30.08
N GLN A 297 0.45 8.90 -29.31
CA GLN A 297 0.19 7.93 -28.24
C GLN A 297 -0.51 8.60 -27.04
N ILE A 298 -0.01 9.74 -26.59
CA ILE A 298 -0.58 10.48 -25.47
C ILE A 298 -1.98 10.97 -25.77
N ASP A 299 -2.22 11.52 -26.97
CA ASP A 299 -3.55 11.93 -27.41
C ASP A 299 -4.53 10.75 -27.46
N THR A 300 -4.06 9.58 -27.89
CA THR A 300 -4.88 8.36 -27.93
C THR A 300 -5.18 7.84 -26.53
N LEU A 301 -4.19 7.78 -25.65
CA LEU A 301 -4.35 7.44 -24.24
C LEU A 301 -5.33 8.39 -23.55
N TYR A 302 -5.23 9.69 -23.81
CA TYR A 302 -6.12 10.68 -23.20
C TYR A 302 -7.57 10.53 -23.68
N LYS A 303 -7.80 10.27 -24.97
CA LYS A 303 -9.13 9.97 -25.51
C LYS A 303 -9.73 8.73 -24.87
N LEU A 304 -8.93 7.66 -24.74
CA LEU A 304 -9.35 6.43 -24.08
C LEU A 304 -9.66 6.68 -22.59
N PHE A 305 -8.82 7.44 -21.90
CA PHE A 305 -9.06 7.83 -20.52
C PHE A 305 -10.41 8.52 -20.33
N LYS A 306 -10.78 9.46 -21.20
CA LYS A 306 -12.10 10.14 -21.10
C LYS A 306 -13.26 9.17 -21.25
N ILE A 307 -13.11 8.14 -22.06
CA ILE A 307 -14.11 7.06 -22.20
C ILE A 307 -14.20 6.22 -20.92
N LEU A 308 -13.05 5.82 -20.37
CA LEU A 308 -12.99 5.04 -19.13
C LEU A 308 -13.51 5.83 -17.93
N GLN A 309 -13.17 7.12 -17.83
CA GLN A 309 -13.67 8.02 -16.80
C GLN A 309 -15.19 8.14 -16.85
N LYS A 310 -15.77 8.33 -18.04
CA LYS A 310 -17.22 8.31 -18.22
C LYS A 310 -17.82 6.99 -17.74
N LYS A 311 -17.20 5.87 -18.10
CA LYS A 311 -17.64 4.54 -17.67
C LYS A 311 -17.57 4.33 -16.17
N ARG A 312 -16.54 4.92 -15.51
CA ARG A 312 -16.41 4.95 -14.05
C ARG A 312 -17.60 5.63 -13.38
N PHE A 313 -18.03 6.80 -13.88
CA PHE A 313 -19.24 7.48 -13.39
C PHE A 313 -20.50 6.66 -13.60
N GLU A 314 -20.70 6.09 -14.80
CA GLU A 314 -21.85 5.25 -15.12
C GLU A 314 -21.95 4.01 -14.23
N ARG A 315 -20.80 3.44 -13.84
CA ARG A 315 -20.70 2.30 -12.93
C ARG A 315 -21.05 2.69 -11.51
N GLY A 316 -20.89 3.96 -11.15
CA GLY A 316 -21.15 4.50 -9.82
C GLY A 316 -19.96 4.30 -8.85
N ALA A 317 -18.73 4.31 -9.36
CA ALA A 317 -17.56 4.35 -8.50
C ALA A 317 -17.60 5.59 -7.61
N VAL A 318 -17.30 5.42 -6.33
CA VAL A 318 -17.30 6.51 -5.36
C VAL A 318 -15.98 7.27 -5.49
N GLU A 319 -16.04 8.56 -5.80
CA GLU A 319 -14.87 9.41 -5.83
C GLU A 319 -14.69 10.10 -4.49
N PHE A 320 -13.52 9.90 -3.87
CA PHE A 320 -13.08 10.62 -2.71
C PHE A 320 -11.93 11.56 -3.12
N GLU A 321 -12.16 12.85 -3.03
CA GLU A 321 -11.11 13.85 -3.21
C GLU A 321 -10.38 14.05 -1.89
N SER A 322 -9.36 13.24 -1.61
CA SER A 322 -8.46 13.48 -0.49
C SER A 322 -7.35 14.43 -0.91
N VAL A 323 -7.10 15.44 -0.11
CA VAL A 323 -5.93 16.30 -0.28
C VAL A 323 -4.71 15.58 0.26
N GLU A 324 -3.91 15.02 -0.63
CA GLU A 324 -2.58 14.52 -0.28
C GLU A 324 -1.64 15.71 -0.07
N THR A 325 -0.71 15.59 0.87
CA THR A 325 0.28 16.62 1.14
C THR A 325 1.68 16.12 0.88
N GLN A 326 2.54 16.99 0.34
CA GLN A 326 3.97 16.74 0.16
C GLN A 326 4.76 17.66 1.09
N MET A 327 5.73 17.09 1.78
CA MET A 327 6.69 17.82 2.59
C MET A 327 7.86 18.25 1.71
N ILE A 328 8.15 19.54 1.69
CA ILE A 328 9.34 20.11 1.05
C ILE A 328 10.37 20.34 2.16
N PHE A 329 11.60 19.93 1.92
CA PHE A 329 12.69 20.00 2.90
C PHE A 329 13.71 21.06 2.47
N ASP A 330 14.30 21.72 3.46
CA ASP A 330 15.44 22.60 3.28
C ASP A 330 16.76 21.82 3.07
N ASP A 331 17.86 22.52 2.85
CA ASP A 331 19.19 21.94 2.64
C ASP A 331 19.72 21.18 3.88
N ASN A 332 19.19 21.46 5.07
CA ASN A 332 19.51 20.78 6.32
C ASN A 332 18.63 19.55 6.57
N GLY A 333 17.68 19.28 5.67
CA GLY A 333 16.76 18.15 5.78
C GLY A 333 15.61 18.37 6.76
N LYS A 334 15.32 19.62 7.17
CA LYS A 334 14.14 19.99 7.95
C LYS A 334 12.99 20.36 7.03
N ILE A 335 11.76 20.18 7.49
CA ILE A 335 10.56 20.55 6.75
C ILE A 335 10.53 22.08 6.58
N ASP A 336 10.63 22.54 5.33
CA ASP A 336 10.48 23.95 4.96
C ASP A 336 8.99 24.29 4.78
N LYS A 337 8.27 23.45 4.00
CA LYS A 337 6.84 23.66 3.69
C LYS A 337 6.11 22.34 3.58
N ILE A 338 4.80 22.37 3.85
CA ILE A 338 3.86 21.32 3.54
C ILE A 338 2.89 21.88 2.50
N VAL A 339 2.89 21.29 1.30
CA VAL A 339 2.08 21.74 0.17
C VAL A 339 1.09 20.66 -0.27
N PRO A 340 -0.10 21.01 -0.76
CA PRO A 340 -1.01 20.04 -1.33
C PRO A 340 -0.44 19.47 -2.63
N VAL A 341 -0.62 18.16 -2.84
CA VAL A 341 -0.34 17.51 -4.12
C VAL A 341 -1.53 17.71 -5.03
N VAL A 342 -1.31 18.38 -6.15
CA VAL A 342 -2.36 18.57 -7.17
C VAL A 342 -2.36 17.38 -8.12
N ARG A 343 -3.39 16.54 -8.05
CA ARG A 343 -3.61 15.46 -9.02
C ARG A 343 -4.23 16.04 -10.30
N ASN A 344 -3.53 15.86 -11.42
CA ASN A 344 -4.02 16.22 -12.75
C ASN A 344 -4.58 15.01 -13.52
N ASP A 345 -5.10 15.23 -14.73
CA ASP A 345 -5.68 14.15 -15.54
C ASP A 345 -4.65 13.08 -15.97
N ALA A 346 -3.35 13.38 -16.00
CA ALA A 346 -2.34 12.36 -16.30
C ALA A 346 -2.23 11.30 -15.21
N HIS A 347 -2.38 11.68 -13.93
CA HIS A 347 -2.48 10.72 -12.82
C HIS A 347 -3.71 9.83 -12.97
N LYS A 348 -4.87 10.42 -13.27
CA LYS A 348 -6.14 9.70 -13.45
C LYS A 348 -6.11 8.79 -14.67
N LEU A 349 -5.39 9.19 -15.74
CA LEU A 349 -5.22 8.39 -16.95
C LEU A 349 -4.49 7.09 -16.64
N ILE A 350 -3.36 7.15 -15.95
CA ILE A 350 -2.61 5.95 -15.56
C ILE A 350 -3.43 5.11 -14.58
N GLU A 351 -4.11 5.73 -13.61
CA GLU A 351 -5.02 5.02 -12.69
C GLU A 351 -6.06 4.20 -13.46
N GLU A 352 -6.75 4.76 -14.45
CA GLU A 352 -7.76 4.03 -15.24
C GLU A 352 -7.14 2.89 -16.07
N CYS A 353 -5.93 3.06 -16.62
CA CYS A 353 -5.22 1.98 -17.30
C CYS A 353 -4.91 0.82 -16.33
N MET A 354 -4.45 1.15 -15.13
CA MET A 354 -4.13 0.16 -14.09
C MET A 354 -5.39 -0.54 -13.57
N LEU A 355 -6.47 0.19 -13.33
CA LEU A 355 -7.76 -0.39 -12.94
C LEU A 355 -8.27 -1.39 -13.98
N ALA A 356 -8.20 -1.06 -15.27
CA ALA A 356 -8.61 -1.96 -16.35
C ALA A 356 -7.80 -3.26 -16.34
N ALA A 357 -6.47 -3.18 -16.20
CA ALA A 357 -5.59 -4.35 -16.13
C ALA A 357 -5.85 -5.21 -14.87
N ASN A 358 -6.09 -4.58 -13.72
CA ASN A 358 -6.40 -5.25 -12.46
C ASN A 358 -7.73 -6.03 -12.53
N VAL A 359 -8.75 -5.45 -13.17
CA VAL A 359 -10.03 -6.13 -13.39
C VAL A 359 -9.84 -7.34 -14.31
N CYS A 360 -9.13 -7.17 -15.43
CA CYS A 360 -8.81 -8.29 -16.33
C CYS A 360 -8.08 -9.42 -15.62
N ALA A 361 -7.14 -9.10 -14.72
CA ALA A 361 -6.42 -10.11 -13.95
C ALA A 361 -7.34 -10.89 -13.01
N ALA A 362 -8.23 -10.21 -12.29
CA ALA A 362 -9.21 -10.85 -11.43
C ALA A 362 -10.16 -11.77 -12.22
N GLU A 363 -10.74 -11.26 -13.31
CA GLU A 363 -11.64 -12.03 -14.18
C GLU A 363 -10.95 -13.24 -14.83
N PHE A 364 -9.69 -13.07 -15.26
CA PHE A 364 -8.89 -14.15 -15.84
C PHE A 364 -8.70 -15.31 -14.85
N LEU A 365 -8.34 -15.01 -13.60
CA LEU A 365 -8.14 -16.02 -12.57
C LEU A 365 -9.45 -16.69 -12.14
N LEU A 366 -10.54 -15.93 -12.01
CA LEU A 366 -11.88 -16.49 -11.73
C LEU A 366 -12.35 -17.41 -12.86
N LYS A 367 -12.24 -17.00 -14.12
CA LYS A 367 -12.62 -17.79 -15.28
C LYS A 367 -11.86 -19.13 -15.35
N ASN A 368 -10.61 -19.12 -14.97
CA ASN A 368 -9.77 -20.32 -14.93
C ASN A 368 -9.84 -21.08 -13.60
N LYS A 369 -10.69 -20.64 -12.64
CA LYS A 369 -10.87 -21.25 -11.32
C LYS A 369 -9.56 -21.44 -10.56
N HIS A 370 -8.63 -20.51 -10.72
CA HIS A 370 -7.33 -20.55 -10.08
C HIS A 370 -7.37 -19.78 -8.75
N THR A 371 -6.76 -20.35 -7.71
CA THR A 371 -6.60 -19.66 -6.42
C THR A 371 -5.74 -18.42 -6.59
N ALA A 372 -6.19 -17.31 -6.01
CA ALA A 372 -5.49 -16.03 -6.05
C ALA A 372 -5.89 -15.14 -4.88
N LEU A 373 -5.14 -14.10 -4.61
CA LEU A 373 -5.52 -13.05 -3.68
C LEU A 373 -6.30 -11.96 -4.42
N PHE A 374 -7.56 -11.83 -4.07
CA PHE A 374 -8.42 -10.74 -4.54
C PHE A 374 -8.35 -9.57 -3.57
N ARG A 375 -8.52 -8.36 -4.07
CA ARG A 375 -8.60 -7.14 -3.27
C ARG A 375 -10.07 -6.80 -3.04
N ASN A 376 -10.62 -7.31 -1.96
CA ASN A 376 -12.01 -7.11 -1.59
C ASN A 376 -12.19 -5.80 -0.81
N HIS A 377 -13.27 -5.09 -1.10
CA HIS A 377 -13.70 -3.92 -0.36
C HIS A 377 -15.21 -3.97 -0.20
N LEU A 378 -15.66 -4.20 1.01
CA LEU A 378 -17.08 -4.31 1.32
C LEU A 378 -17.70 -2.95 1.67
N GLY A 379 -19.00 -2.83 1.44
CA GLY A 379 -19.79 -1.68 1.87
C GLY A 379 -19.91 -1.60 3.40
N PRO A 380 -20.81 -0.75 3.92
CA PRO A 380 -20.96 -0.57 5.36
C PRO A 380 -21.52 -1.82 6.05
N THR A 381 -21.12 -2.04 7.31
CA THR A 381 -21.87 -2.94 8.19
C THR A 381 -23.19 -2.29 8.61
N PRO A 382 -24.20 -3.06 9.06
CA PRO A 382 -25.48 -2.49 9.53
C PRO A 382 -25.30 -1.39 10.58
N GLU A 383 -24.37 -1.56 11.53
CA GLU A 383 -24.10 -0.60 12.61
C GLU A 383 -23.47 0.69 12.03
N LYS A 384 -22.50 0.58 11.13
CA LYS A 384 -21.88 1.73 10.47
C LYS A 384 -22.86 2.47 9.58
N LEU A 385 -23.76 1.74 8.91
CA LEU A 385 -24.79 2.32 8.07
C LEU A 385 -25.81 3.11 8.90
N ALA A 386 -26.25 2.56 10.03
CA ALA A 386 -27.15 3.25 10.96
C ALA A 386 -26.53 4.55 11.49
N THR A 387 -25.27 4.48 11.93
CA THR A 387 -24.52 5.65 12.40
C THR A 387 -24.38 6.73 11.31
N LEU A 388 -24.02 6.33 10.08
CA LEU A 388 -23.92 7.28 8.96
C LEU A 388 -25.24 7.97 8.69
N ARG A 389 -26.37 7.23 8.67
CA ARG A 389 -27.70 7.81 8.40
C ARG A 389 -28.16 8.76 9.49
N GLU A 390 -27.92 8.44 10.76
CA GLU A 390 -28.19 9.34 11.86
C GLU A 390 -27.45 10.67 11.69
N GLN A 391 -26.15 10.60 11.41
CA GLN A 391 -25.31 11.79 11.20
C GLN A 391 -25.74 12.60 9.98
N LEU A 392 -26.06 11.94 8.84
CA LEU A 392 -26.56 12.61 7.63
C LEU A 392 -27.90 13.30 7.88
N GLY A 393 -28.81 12.66 8.66
CA GLY A 393 -30.09 13.23 9.02
C GLY A 393 -29.98 14.56 9.77
N LEU A 394 -29.00 14.69 10.68
CA LEU A 394 -28.70 15.94 11.38
C LEU A 394 -28.25 17.07 10.43
N LEU A 395 -27.69 16.73 9.28
CA LEU A 395 -27.18 17.65 8.27
C LEU A 395 -28.16 17.86 7.10
N GLY A 396 -29.37 17.30 7.19
CA GLY A 396 -30.40 17.41 6.16
C GLY A 396 -30.11 16.60 4.89
N LEU A 397 -29.28 15.55 5.01
CA LEU A 397 -28.91 14.66 3.91
C LEU A 397 -29.47 13.26 4.14
N SER A 398 -29.60 12.48 3.06
CA SER A 398 -30.06 11.10 3.13
C SER A 398 -29.31 10.21 2.17
N LEU A 399 -28.98 8.99 2.63
CA LEU A 399 -28.40 7.94 1.82
C LEU A 399 -29.52 7.01 1.34
N GLY A 400 -29.63 6.83 0.02
CA GLY A 400 -30.56 5.88 -0.60
C GLY A 400 -30.19 4.40 -0.36
N GLY A 401 -30.84 3.48 -1.09
CA GLY A 401 -30.49 2.06 -1.14
C GLY A 401 -31.00 1.19 0.02
N GLY A 402 -31.87 1.70 0.91
CA GLY A 402 -32.43 0.92 2.02
C GLY A 402 -31.32 0.24 2.85
N ASP A 403 -31.55 -0.99 3.33
CA ASP A 403 -30.60 -1.70 4.20
C ASP A 403 -29.32 -2.17 3.48
N ASN A 404 -29.28 -2.10 2.14
CA ASN A 404 -28.16 -2.54 1.34
C ASN A 404 -27.79 -1.48 0.29
N PRO A 405 -27.25 -0.31 0.68
CA PRO A 405 -26.86 0.73 -0.26
C PRO A 405 -25.77 0.24 -1.20
N THR A 406 -25.91 0.60 -2.46
CA THR A 406 -24.97 0.28 -3.52
C THR A 406 -23.91 1.38 -3.68
N PRO A 407 -22.79 1.14 -4.41
CA PRO A 407 -21.86 2.19 -4.77
C PRO A 407 -22.52 3.40 -5.44
N LYS A 408 -23.55 3.18 -6.27
CA LYS A 408 -24.30 4.27 -6.92
C LYS A 408 -25.05 5.16 -5.93
N ASP A 409 -25.58 4.58 -4.85
CA ASP A 409 -26.24 5.37 -3.79
C ASP A 409 -25.24 6.28 -3.08
N TYR A 410 -24.02 5.78 -2.82
CA TYR A 410 -22.91 6.54 -2.28
C TYR A 410 -22.43 7.64 -3.24
N ALA A 411 -22.29 7.33 -4.52
CA ALA A 411 -21.92 8.32 -5.55
C ALA A 411 -22.99 9.43 -5.65
N ALA A 412 -24.28 9.07 -5.62
CA ALA A 412 -25.39 10.03 -5.61
C ALA A 412 -25.39 10.91 -4.35
N LEU A 413 -25.05 10.35 -3.19
CA LEU A 413 -24.88 11.15 -1.95
C LEU A 413 -23.71 12.12 -2.08
N ALA A 414 -22.56 11.71 -2.61
CA ALA A 414 -21.40 12.56 -2.82
C ALA A 414 -21.73 13.78 -3.69
N GLU A 415 -22.50 13.60 -4.75
CA GLU A 415 -22.97 14.72 -5.60
C GLU A 415 -23.88 15.72 -4.88
N GLN A 416 -24.67 15.27 -3.87
CA GLN A 416 -25.55 16.18 -3.10
C GLN A 416 -24.76 17.18 -2.26
N PHE A 417 -23.57 16.81 -1.79
CA PHE A 417 -22.80 17.68 -0.91
C PHE A 417 -21.52 18.27 -1.53
N LYS A 418 -21.22 17.96 -2.76
CA LYS A 418 -19.99 18.36 -3.48
C LYS A 418 -19.62 19.84 -3.34
N ASN A 419 -20.61 20.72 -3.33
CA ASN A 419 -20.40 22.16 -3.26
C ASN A 419 -20.69 22.74 -1.85
N ARG A 420 -20.83 21.90 -0.83
CA ARG A 420 -21.08 22.36 0.54
C ARG A 420 -19.77 22.72 1.23
N PRO A 421 -19.79 23.69 2.17
CA PRO A 421 -18.61 24.04 2.97
C PRO A 421 -18.08 22.89 3.83
N ASP A 422 -18.94 21.93 4.18
CA ASP A 422 -18.63 20.75 5.00
C ASP A 422 -18.38 19.46 4.16
N ALA A 423 -18.16 19.61 2.85
CA ALA A 423 -17.96 18.47 1.93
C ALA A 423 -16.83 17.52 2.37
N GLU A 424 -15.70 18.03 2.83
CA GLU A 424 -14.58 17.22 3.31
C GLU A 424 -14.96 16.36 4.52
N LEU A 425 -15.70 16.95 5.49
CA LEU A 425 -16.19 16.20 6.64
C LEU A 425 -17.13 15.07 6.21
N LEU A 426 -18.05 15.37 5.29
CA LEU A 426 -19.01 14.40 4.76
C LEU A 426 -18.31 13.25 3.99
N GLN A 427 -17.28 13.56 3.22
CA GLN A 427 -16.45 12.55 2.58
C GLN A 427 -15.76 11.62 3.60
N VAL A 428 -15.19 12.19 4.68
CA VAL A 428 -14.59 11.40 5.76
C VAL A 428 -15.62 10.51 6.45
N MET A 429 -16.83 11.02 6.70
CA MET A 429 -17.92 10.24 7.31
C MET A 429 -18.33 9.06 6.39
N MET A 430 -18.47 9.30 5.09
CA MET A 430 -18.74 8.27 4.10
C MET A 430 -17.63 7.21 4.08
N LEU A 431 -16.37 7.63 4.00
CA LEU A 431 -15.22 6.73 3.98
C LEU A 431 -15.17 5.85 5.24
N ARG A 432 -15.39 6.43 6.43
CA ARG A 432 -15.41 5.69 7.70
C ARG A 432 -16.56 4.70 7.82
N SER A 433 -17.66 4.93 7.13
CA SER A 433 -18.79 4.00 7.10
C SER A 433 -18.49 2.71 6.36
N MET A 434 -17.60 2.72 5.40
CA MET A 434 -17.19 1.53 4.65
C MET A 434 -16.23 0.65 5.47
N GLN A 435 -16.05 -0.58 5.03
CA GLN A 435 -15.04 -1.48 5.59
C GLN A 435 -13.67 -1.18 4.96
N GLN A 436 -12.61 -1.66 5.59
CA GLN A 436 -11.28 -1.59 4.98
C GLN A 436 -11.16 -2.62 3.86
N ALA A 437 -10.42 -2.26 2.81
CA ALA A 437 -10.09 -3.20 1.77
C ALA A 437 -9.07 -4.23 2.29
N VAL A 438 -9.28 -5.50 1.96
CA VAL A 438 -8.47 -6.64 2.41
C VAL A 438 -8.04 -7.53 1.25
N TYR A 439 -7.01 -8.35 1.46
CA TYR A 439 -6.64 -9.40 0.52
C TYR A 439 -7.18 -10.74 1.03
N GLU A 440 -7.93 -11.44 0.17
CA GLU A 440 -8.58 -12.69 0.51
C GLU A 440 -8.60 -13.65 -0.70
N PRO A 441 -8.67 -14.97 -0.45
CA PRO A 441 -8.68 -15.96 -1.54
C PRO A 441 -10.04 -16.08 -2.25
N HIS A 442 -11.12 -15.58 -1.67
CA HIS A 442 -12.44 -15.47 -2.30
C HIS A 442 -12.67 -14.08 -2.88
N CYS A 443 -13.53 -13.95 -3.86
CA CYS A 443 -13.78 -12.69 -4.57
C CYS A 443 -15.16 -12.15 -4.21
N ASP A 444 -15.19 -11.07 -3.42
CA ASP A 444 -16.42 -10.36 -3.01
C ASP A 444 -16.58 -9.00 -3.72
N GLY A 445 -15.66 -8.68 -4.62
CA GLY A 445 -15.67 -7.43 -5.37
C GLY A 445 -15.10 -6.24 -4.58
N HIS A 446 -15.20 -5.07 -5.21
CA HIS A 446 -14.67 -3.83 -4.65
C HIS A 446 -15.71 -2.72 -4.66
N PHE A 447 -16.35 -2.49 -3.52
CA PHE A 447 -17.46 -1.54 -3.36
C PHE A 447 -17.09 -0.12 -3.84
N GLY A 448 -16.02 0.46 -3.31
CA GLY A 448 -15.64 1.84 -3.67
C GLY A 448 -15.35 2.06 -5.16
N LEU A 449 -14.82 1.04 -5.85
CA LEU A 449 -14.55 1.08 -7.28
C LEU A 449 -15.74 0.57 -8.12
N ALA A 450 -16.76 0.03 -7.48
CA ALA A 450 -17.93 -0.58 -8.12
C ALA A 450 -17.57 -1.69 -9.12
N TYR A 451 -16.61 -2.55 -8.78
CA TYR A 451 -16.25 -3.74 -9.54
C TYR A 451 -16.70 -5.01 -8.85
N GLY A 452 -17.24 -5.96 -9.62
CA GLY A 452 -17.64 -7.27 -9.12
C GLY A 452 -16.46 -8.22 -8.88
N ALA A 453 -15.31 -7.95 -9.48
CA ALA A 453 -14.06 -8.68 -9.27
C ALA A 453 -12.88 -7.71 -9.39
N TYR A 454 -11.95 -7.80 -8.45
CA TYR A 454 -10.79 -6.93 -8.44
C TYR A 454 -9.58 -7.63 -7.80
N ALA A 455 -8.44 -7.53 -8.43
CA ALA A 455 -7.17 -8.03 -7.92
C ALA A 455 -6.06 -7.03 -8.24
N HIS A 456 -5.02 -7.01 -7.44
CA HIS A 456 -3.85 -6.20 -7.72
C HIS A 456 -2.87 -6.97 -8.60
N PHE A 457 -2.55 -6.42 -9.77
CA PHE A 457 -1.64 -7.00 -10.76
C PHE A 457 -0.52 -6.03 -11.16
N THR A 458 -0.74 -4.72 -10.99
CA THR A 458 0.02 -3.67 -11.69
C THR A 458 1.25 -3.16 -10.94
N SER A 459 1.56 -3.66 -9.72
CA SER A 459 2.70 -3.15 -8.94
C SER A 459 3.48 -4.24 -8.20
N PRO A 460 4.05 -5.24 -8.91
CA PRO A 460 4.75 -6.37 -8.27
C PRO A 460 6.11 -5.98 -7.68
N ILE A 461 6.70 -4.83 -8.02
CA ILE A 461 7.94 -4.35 -7.40
C ILE A 461 7.70 -3.95 -5.94
N ARG A 462 6.52 -3.40 -5.64
CA ARG A 462 6.21 -2.82 -4.33
C ARG A 462 5.07 -3.46 -3.56
N ARG A 463 4.38 -4.47 -4.11
CA ARG A 463 3.30 -5.21 -3.43
C ARG A 463 3.43 -6.71 -3.67
N TYR A 464 3.55 -7.49 -2.61
CA TYR A 464 3.69 -8.94 -2.69
C TYR A 464 2.45 -9.63 -3.29
N PRO A 465 1.19 -9.23 -3.00
CA PRO A 465 0.02 -9.80 -3.64
C PRO A 465 0.04 -9.70 -5.17
N ASP A 466 0.56 -8.61 -5.75
CA ASP A 466 0.72 -8.47 -7.21
C ASP A 466 1.69 -9.51 -7.77
N LEU A 467 2.80 -9.76 -7.07
CA LEU A 467 3.76 -10.80 -7.44
C LEU A 467 3.10 -12.18 -7.45
N THR A 468 2.25 -12.50 -6.45
CA THR A 468 1.52 -13.77 -6.40
C THR A 468 0.50 -13.89 -7.53
N VAL A 469 -0.19 -12.80 -7.89
CA VAL A 469 -1.11 -12.75 -9.04
C VAL A 469 -0.36 -12.99 -10.36
N HIS A 470 0.82 -12.42 -10.56
CA HIS A 470 1.67 -12.71 -11.72
C HIS A 470 2.04 -14.18 -11.81
N ARG A 471 2.41 -14.81 -10.70
CA ARG A 471 2.72 -16.26 -10.63
C ARG A 471 1.49 -17.09 -10.97
N ALA A 472 0.32 -16.74 -10.45
CA ALA A 472 -0.94 -17.41 -10.74
C ALA A 472 -1.30 -17.32 -12.24
N ILE A 473 -1.21 -16.13 -12.84
CA ILE A 473 -1.46 -15.94 -14.28
C ILE A 473 -0.49 -16.79 -15.11
N LYS A 474 0.82 -16.78 -14.79
CA LYS A 474 1.80 -17.61 -15.49
C LYS A 474 1.51 -19.10 -15.36
N ALA A 475 1.10 -19.55 -14.18
CA ALA A 475 0.72 -20.95 -13.98
C ALA A 475 -0.44 -21.35 -14.90
N VAL A 476 -1.50 -20.54 -14.96
CA VAL A 476 -2.64 -20.77 -15.87
C VAL A 476 -2.19 -20.82 -17.33
N LEU A 477 -1.35 -19.87 -17.77
CA LEU A 477 -0.84 -19.82 -19.14
C LEU A 477 -0.01 -21.05 -19.52
N ASN A 478 0.64 -21.69 -18.55
CA ASN A 478 1.45 -22.90 -18.72
C ASN A 478 0.68 -24.20 -18.41
N GLY A 479 -0.63 -24.14 -18.13
CA GLY A 479 -1.42 -25.31 -17.73
C GLY A 479 -1.00 -25.91 -16.38
N GLN A 480 -0.45 -25.08 -15.50
CA GLN A 480 0.02 -25.45 -14.16
C GLN A 480 -0.85 -24.80 -13.08
N THR A 481 -0.69 -25.25 -11.84
CA THR A 481 -1.32 -24.64 -10.66
C THR A 481 -0.24 -24.01 -9.78
N TYR A 482 -0.50 -22.82 -9.28
CA TYR A 482 0.27 -22.13 -8.26
C TYR A 482 -0.60 -21.92 -7.04
N GLN A 483 -0.08 -22.23 -5.85
CA GLN A 483 -0.74 -21.90 -4.58
C GLN A 483 0.05 -20.78 -3.92
N PRO A 484 -0.55 -19.59 -3.80
CA PRO A 484 0.08 -18.44 -3.16
C PRO A 484 0.23 -18.62 -1.66
#